data_b11d06984214ccb3aed4be3ef8fe2155
#
_entry.id   b11d06984214ccb3aed4be3ef8fe2155
#
_cell.length_a   1.000
_cell.length_b   1.000
_cell.length_c   1.000
_cell.angle_alpha   90.00
_cell.angle_beta   90.00
_cell.angle_gamma   90.00
#
_symmetry.space_group_name_H-M   'P 1'
#
loop_
_entity.id
_entity.type
_entity.pdbx_description
1 polymer ?
#
loop_
_entity_poly.entity_id
_entity_poly.type
_entity_poly.pdbx_seq_one_letter_code
_entity_poly.pdbx_strand_id
1 'polypeptide(L)'
;MMNEKRRILVVDDEITVCKSIRQAILSEEYEVDMALSGEEALKKEKERSYDLIITDLMMPGISGLDLLKEVKQSKSRADVIMITGYPTIRTAVESIKLGAFDYIPKPFTPQELRTIVARAFKKVEKETEEEVPRAPKMPSGLYYMIGHTWLKKEKEGKATIGLVYDFLKPVGIIINLELPPENENVSQGEECARIIDAENFTHRIWSPASGRVLEVNHKLKEDFSLLRKDPYFEGWLFRIETTNLEEDLEGLILSK
;
A
#
# COMPACT_ATOMS: atom_id res chain seq x y z
N MET A 1 -9.11 -25.40 -20.66
CA MET A 1 -9.41 -24.00 -21.01
C MET A 1 -8.10 -23.23 -20.81
N MET A 2 -7.59 -22.55 -21.86
CA MET A 2 -6.40 -21.68 -21.67
C MET A 2 -6.81 -20.53 -20.76
N ASN A 3 -6.18 -20.43 -19.60
CA ASN A 3 -6.40 -19.32 -18.67
C ASN A 3 -5.93 -18.04 -19.38
N GLU A 4 -6.78 -17.05 -19.52
CA GLU A 4 -6.43 -15.77 -20.16
C GLU A 4 -5.34 -15.10 -19.31
N LYS A 5 -4.22 -14.70 -19.94
CA LYS A 5 -3.10 -14.09 -19.22
C LYS A 5 -3.52 -12.74 -18.63
N ARG A 6 -3.08 -12.45 -17.43
CA ARG A 6 -3.25 -11.13 -16.81
C ARG A 6 -2.38 -10.10 -17.52
N ARG A 7 -2.95 -8.95 -17.84
CA ARG A 7 -2.28 -7.89 -18.60
C ARG A 7 -1.75 -6.80 -17.68
N ILE A 8 -0.46 -6.55 -17.77
CA ILE A 8 0.24 -5.55 -16.97
C ILE A 8 0.83 -4.49 -17.90
N LEU A 9 0.62 -3.21 -17.59
CA LEU A 9 1.28 -2.09 -18.25
C LEU A 9 2.33 -1.48 -17.31
N VAL A 10 3.58 -1.46 -17.74
CA VAL A 10 4.68 -0.80 -17.03
C VAL A 10 4.95 0.55 -17.68
N VAL A 11 4.96 1.62 -16.89
CA VAL A 11 5.08 3.01 -17.36
C VAL A 11 6.23 3.70 -16.63
N ASP A 12 7.27 4.08 -17.36
CA ASP A 12 8.44 4.80 -16.83
C ASP A 12 9.14 5.46 -18.02
N ASP A 13 9.59 6.69 -17.91
CA ASP A 13 10.25 7.41 -19.01
C ASP A 13 11.64 6.82 -19.33
N GLU A 14 12.20 6.02 -18.44
CA GLU A 14 13.42 5.26 -18.66
C GLU A 14 13.14 3.83 -19.14
N ILE A 15 13.40 3.54 -20.42
CA ILE A 15 13.22 2.19 -21.01
C ILE A 15 13.97 1.09 -20.24
N THR A 16 15.10 1.42 -19.62
CA THR A 16 15.90 0.49 -18.80
C THR A 16 15.16 0.07 -17.54
N VAL A 17 14.45 0.99 -16.91
CA VAL A 17 13.60 0.72 -15.73
C VAL A 17 12.42 -0.13 -16.14
N CYS A 18 11.71 0.21 -17.23
CA CYS A 18 10.62 -0.61 -17.76
C CYS A 18 11.05 -2.06 -18.01
N LYS A 19 12.21 -2.26 -18.66
CA LYS A 19 12.76 -3.59 -18.92
C LYS A 19 13.10 -4.34 -17.64
N SER A 20 13.69 -3.65 -16.65
CA SER A 20 14.03 -4.25 -15.36
C SER A 20 12.80 -4.68 -14.59
N ILE A 21 11.76 -3.85 -14.54
CA ILE A 21 10.46 -4.17 -13.93
C ILE A 21 9.83 -5.38 -14.64
N ARG A 22 9.75 -5.33 -15.98
CA ARG A 22 9.23 -6.45 -16.78
C ARG A 22 9.96 -7.75 -16.50
N GLN A 23 11.31 -7.72 -16.45
CA GLN A 23 12.12 -8.91 -16.14
C GLN A 23 11.87 -9.43 -14.73
N ALA A 24 11.67 -8.52 -13.77
CA ALA A 24 11.41 -8.88 -12.37
C ALA A 24 10.08 -9.63 -12.20
N ILE A 25 9.03 -9.27 -12.97
CA ILE A 25 7.69 -9.85 -12.86
C ILE A 25 7.39 -10.88 -13.95
N LEU A 26 8.37 -11.27 -14.76
CA LEU A 26 8.16 -12.20 -15.87
C LEU A 26 7.59 -13.53 -15.36
N SER A 27 6.44 -13.93 -15.93
CA SER A 27 5.73 -15.17 -15.62
C SER A 27 4.95 -15.63 -16.84
N GLU A 28 4.63 -16.92 -16.93
CA GLU A 28 3.76 -17.46 -17.97
C GLU A 28 2.30 -16.96 -17.84
N GLU A 29 1.92 -16.51 -16.64
CA GLU A 29 0.58 -16.01 -16.32
C GLU A 29 0.38 -14.55 -16.75
N TYR A 30 1.45 -13.82 -17.04
CA TYR A 30 1.39 -12.38 -17.31
C TYR A 30 1.76 -12.05 -18.76
N GLU A 31 1.05 -11.08 -19.31
CA GLU A 31 1.42 -10.36 -20.52
C GLU A 31 1.80 -8.94 -20.12
N VAL A 32 3.04 -8.53 -20.40
CA VAL A 32 3.60 -7.27 -19.90
C VAL A 32 3.93 -6.35 -21.07
N ASP A 33 3.18 -5.26 -21.19
CA ASP A 33 3.43 -4.16 -22.10
C ASP A 33 4.21 -3.03 -21.38
N MET A 34 4.84 -2.16 -22.15
CA MET A 34 5.58 -1.01 -21.63
C MET A 34 5.11 0.27 -22.33
N ALA A 35 5.12 1.39 -21.62
CA ALA A 35 4.94 2.74 -22.13
C ALA A 35 6.02 3.67 -21.57
N LEU A 36 6.49 4.62 -22.36
CA LEU A 36 7.57 5.53 -21.97
C LEU A 36 7.06 6.92 -21.60
N SER A 37 5.74 7.08 -21.50
CA SER A 37 5.11 8.31 -21.00
C SER A 37 3.68 8.03 -20.54
N GLY A 38 3.11 8.96 -19.77
CA GLY A 38 1.71 8.89 -19.35
C GLY A 38 0.75 8.96 -20.53
N GLU A 39 1.07 9.75 -21.57
CA GLU A 39 0.27 9.86 -22.80
C GLU A 39 0.22 8.53 -23.56
N GLU A 40 1.36 7.86 -23.71
CA GLU A 40 1.42 6.54 -24.33
C GLU A 40 0.64 5.52 -23.52
N ALA A 41 0.75 5.57 -22.18
CA ALA A 41 0.02 4.68 -21.28
C ALA A 41 -1.50 4.86 -21.43
N LEU A 42 -2.00 6.09 -21.43
CA LEU A 42 -3.43 6.39 -21.62
C LEU A 42 -3.94 5.96 -23.00
N LYS A 43 -3.10 6.07 -24.04
CA LYS A 43 -3.44 5.59 -25.37
C LYS A 43 -3.58 4.07 -25.38
N LYS A 44 -2.62 3.36 -24.82
CA LYS A 44 -2.64 1.88 -24.74
C LYS A 44 -3.82 1.38 -23.91
N GLU A 45 -4.13 2.04 -22.79
CA GLU A 45 -5.26 1.68 -21.92
C GLU A 45 -6.62 1.84 -22.64
N LYS A 46 -6.75 2.83 -23.53
CA LYS A 46 -7.94 2.98 -24.39
C LYS A 46 -8.05 1.92 -25.49
N GLU A 47 -6.92 1.47 -26.02
CA GLU A 47 -6.89 0.47 -27.08
C GLU A 47 -7.13 -0.96 -26.56
N ARG A 48 -6.64 -1.24 -25.33
CA ARG A 48 -6.84 -2.53 -24.67
C ARG A 48 -6.80 -2.37 -23.14
N SER A 49 -7.72 -3.04 -22.45
CA SER A 49 -7.77 -2.99 -20.98
C SER A 49 -6.60 -3.74 -20.36
N TYR A 50 -6.08 -3.19 -19.26
CA TYR A 50 -5.09 -3.83 -18.39
C TYR A 50 -5.73 -4.19 -17.05
N ASP A 51 -5.16 -5.23 -16.39
CA ASP A 51 -5.56 -5.62 -15.03
C ASP A 51 -4.74 -4.87 -13.99
N LEU A 52 -3.51 -4.48 -14.35
CA LEU A 52 -2.57 -3.77 -13.48
C LEU A 52 -1.74 -2.77 -14.28
N ILE A 53 -1.57 -1.58 -13.73
CA ILE A 53 -0.65 -0.55 -14.23
C ILE A 53 0.40 -0.31 -13.14
N ILE A 54 1.68 -0.41 -13.51
CA ILE A 54 2.82 -0.08 -12.64
C ILE A 54 3.44 1.17 -13.24
N THR A 55 3.40 2.30 -12.53
CA THR A 55 3.86 3.59 -13.09
C THR A 55 4.86 4.30 -12.21
N ASP A 56 5.88 4.90 -12.83
CA ASP A 56 6.68 5.90 -12.12
C ASP A 56 5.81 7.11 -11.76
N LEU A 57 6.14 7.72 -10.64
CA LEU A 57 5.46 8.93 -10.17
C LEU A 57 5.88 10.16 -10.98
N MET A 58 7.18 10.29 -11.23
CA MET A 58 7.80 11.48 -11.81
C MET A 58 8.19 11.24 -13.26
N MET A 59 7.30 11.61 -14.18
CA MET A 59 7.56 11.52 -15.63
C MET A 59 7.33 12.88 -16.28
N PRO A 60 8.05 13.20 -17.36
CA PRO A 60 7.75 14.38 -18.18
C PRO A 60 6.34 14.31 -18.78
N GLY A 61 5.65 15.43 -18.89
CA GLY A 61 4.29 15.50 -19.41
C GLY A 61 3.27 15.06 -18.38
N ILE A 62 2.53 14.00 -18.67
CA ILE A 62 1.55 13.41 -17.72
C ILE A 62 2.32 12.63 -16.64
N SER A 63 2.25 13.14 -15.40
CA SER A 63 2.83 12.47 -14.24
C SER A 63 2.09 11.17 -13.90
N GLY A 64 2.73 10.28 -13.09
CA GLY A 64 2.06 9.07 -12.60
C GLY A 64 0.80 9.36 -11.78
N LEU A 65 0.76 10.46 -11.03
CA LEU A 65 -0.45 10.89 -10.31
C LEU A 65 -1.56 11.31 -11.27
N ASP A 66 -1.25 12.03 -12.33
CA ASP A 66 -2.23 12.41 -13.32
C ASP A 66 -2.72 11.21 -14.12
N LEU A 67 -1.81 10.28 -14.48
CA LEU A 67 -2.18 9.00 -15.07
C LEU A 67 -3.15 8.22 -14.18
N LEU A 68 -2.86 8.11 -12.87
CA LEU A 68 -3.73 7.46 -11.90
C LEU A 68 -5.12 8.11 -11.87
N LYS A 69 -5.21 9.45 -11.83
CA LYS A 69 -6.48 10.17 -11.86
C LYS A 69 -7.30 9.84 -13.11
N GLU A 70 -6.67 9.89 -14.29
CA GLU A 70 -7.33 9.59 -15.56
C GLU A 70 -7.83 8.14 -15.63
N VAL A 71 -7.00 7.17 -15.20
CA VAL A 71 -7.35 5.74 -15.13
C VAL A 71 -8.57 5.52 -14.22
N LYS A 72 -8.60 6.14 -13.03
CA LYS A 72 -9.73 6.00 -12.11
C LYS A 72 -11.00 6.72 -12.60
N GLN A 73 -10.87 7.87 -13.26
CA GLN A 73 -12.00 8.61 -13.87
C GLN A 73 -12.60 7.87 -15.05
N SER A 74 -11.80 7.18 -15.86
CA SER A 74 -12.26 6.38 -17.00
C SER A 74 -13.01 5.11 -16.60
N LYS A 75 -13.13 4.83 -15.28
CA LYS A 75 -13.71 3.60 -14.71
C LYS A 75 -12.97 2.34 -15.18
N SER A 76 -11.69 2.45 -15.51
CA SER A 76 -10.83 1.29 -15.74
C SER A 76 -10.84 0.36 -14.54
N ARG A 77 -10.77 -0.94 -14.79
CA ARG A 77 -10.65 -1.98 -13.75
C ARG A 77 -9.22 -2.15 -13.25
N ALA A 78 -8.26 -1.51 -13.93
CA ALA A 78 -6.85 -1.66 -13.58
C ALA A 78 -6.59 -1.17 -12.15
N ASP A 79 -5.95 -2.02 -11.34
CA ASP A 79 -5.25 -1.56 -10.15
C ASP A 79 -4.00 -0.79 -10.58
N VAL A 80 -3.57 0.19 -9.78
CA VAL A 80 -2.42 1.03 -10.10
C VAL A 80 -1.42 0.96 -8.95
N ILE A 81 -0.19 0.55 -9.25
CA ILE A 81 0.94 0.60 -8.32
C ILE A 81 1.82 1.78 -8.73
N MET A 82 2.09 2.66 -7.76
CA MET A 82 3.01 3.77 -7.95
C MET A 82 4.42 3.37 -7.55
N ILE A 83 5.41 3.68 -8.39
CA ILE A 83 6.83 3.49 -8.07
C ILE A 83 7.52 4.85 -8.13
N THR A 84 8.49 5.14 -7.25
CA THR A 84 9.20 6.42 -7.30
C THR A 84 10.57 6.41 -6.66
N GLY A 85 11.51 7.14 -7.27
CA GLY A 85 12.82 7.44 -6.70
C GLY A 85 12.81 8.62 -5.71
N TYR A 86 11.71 9.34 -5.62
CA TYR A 86 11.53 10.52 -4.74
C TYR A 86 10.31 10.34 -3.84
N PRO A 87 10.35 9.37 -2.92
CA PRO A 87 9.23 9.14 -2.03
C PRO A 87 9.05 10.33 -1.08
N THR A 88 7.85 10.87 -1.05
CA THR A 88 7.43 11.85 -0.04
C THR A 88 6.11 11.40 0.56
N ILE A 89 5.88 11.79 1.81
CA ILE A 89 4.63 11.57 2.53
C ILE A 89 3.45 12.04 1.69
N ARG A 90 3.57 13.26 1.17
CA ARG A 90 2.52 13.89 0.38
C ARG A 90 2.16 13.06 -0.85
N THR A 91 3.14 12.60 -1.61
CA THR A 91 2.89 11.81 -2.82
C THR A 91 2.36 10.42 -2.53
N ALA A 92 2.81 9.78 -1.44
CA ALA A 92 2.28 8.50 -1.00
C ALA A 92 0.80 8.61 -0.59
N VAL A 93 0.49 9.57 0.29
CA VAL A 93 -0.89 9.83 0.74
C VAL A 93 -1.79 10.25 -0.42
N GLU A 94 -1.31 11.11 -1.32
CA GLU A 94 -2.07 11.55 -2.49
C GLU A 94 -2.36 10.38 -3.43
N SER A 95 -1.38 9.51 -3.70
CA SER A 95 -1.56 8.31 -4.52
C SER A 95 -2.64 7.39 -3.95
N ILE A 96 -2.58 7.10 -2.65
CA ILE A 96 -3.57 6.24 -1.98
C ILE A 96 -4.96 6.89 -1.98
N LYS A 97 -5.07 8.21 -1.70
CA LYS A 97 -6.35 8.95 -1.78
C LYS A 97 -6.98 8.90 -3.17
N LEU A 98 -6.15 8.90 -4.21
CA LEU A 98 -6.60 8.79 -5.60
C LEU A 98 -6.95 7.35 -6.00
N GLY A 99 -6.75 6.38 -5.12
CA GLY A 99 -7.09 4.98 -5.33
C GLY A 99 -5.97 4.13 -5.93
N ALA A 100 -4.70 4.51 -5.73
CA ALA A 100 -3.60 3.59 -6.00
C ALA A 100 -3.75 2.33 -5.12
N PHE A 101 -3.39 1.18 -5.69
CA PHE A 101 -3.37 -0.08 -4.96
C PHE A 101 -2.21 -0.13 -3.97
N ASP A 102 -1.05 0.36 -4.38
CA ASP A 102 0.16 0.43 -3.53
C ASP A 102 1.13 1.51 -4.03
N TYR A 103 2.14 1.80 -3.21
CA TYR A 103 3.18 2.80 -3.47
C TYR A 103 4.54 2.25 -3.04
N ILE A 104 5.50 2.19 -3.97
CA ILE A 104 6.80 1.54 -3.78
C ILE A 104 7.92 2.56 -3.97
N PRO A 105 8.74 2.84 -2.95
CA PRO A 105 9.95 3.63 -3.12
C PRO A 105 11.04 2.84 -3.87
N LYS A 106 11.77 3.49 -4.77
CA LYS A 106 13.04 3.00 -5.32
C LYS A 106 14.16 3.30 -4.31
N PRO A 107 15.13 2.37 -4.09
CA PRO A 107 15.27 1.06 -4.73
C PRO A 107 14.36 0.00 -4.12
N PHE A 108 13.89 -0.93 -4.92
CA PHE A 108 13.14 -2.11 -4.50
C PHE A 108 13.78 -3.38 -5.07
N THR A 109 13.54 -4.50 -4.43
CA THR A 109 14.01 -5.80 -4.91
C THR A 109 13.00 -6.43 -5.89
N PRO A 110 13.45 -7.31 -6.81
CA PRO A 110 12.54 -8.08 -7.65
C PRO A 110 11.51 -8.88 -6.84
N GLN A 111 11.87 -9.35 -5.67
CA GLN A 111 10.97 -10.11 -4.79
C GLN A 111 9.84 -9.24 -4.22
N GLU A 112 10.16 -8.03 -3.75
CA GLU A 112 9.15 -7.08 -3.27
C GLU A 112 8.15 -6.74 -4.36
N LEU A 113 8.63 -6.45 -5.58
CA LEU A 113 7.76 -6.15 -6.69
C LEU A 113 6.83 -7.31 -7.04
N ARG A 114 7.37 -8.55 -7.14
CA ARG A 114 6.55 -9.75 -7.36
C ARG A 114 5.47 -9.93 -6.30
N THR A 115 5.83 -9.69 -5.04
CA THR A 115 4.91 -9.76 -3.91
C THR A 115 3.70 -8.84 -4.09
N ILE A 116 3.96 -7.59 -4.45
CA ILE A 116 2.90 -6.58 -4.59
C ILE A 116 2.04 -6.86 -5.82
N VAL A 117 2.65 -7.30 -6.92
CA VAL A 117 1.91 -7.74 -8.13
C VAL A 117 1.01 -8.94 -7.82
N ALA A 118 1.52 -9.95 -7.10
CA ALA A 118 0.72 -11.10 -6.69
C ALA A 118 -0.44 -10.69 -5.77
N ARG A 119 -0.23 -9.72 -4.87
CA ARG A 119 -1.30 -9.16 -4.02
C ARG A 119 -2.40 -8.49 -4.84
N ALA A 120 -2.03 -7.69 -5.84
CA ALA A 120 -2.99 -7.02 -6.70
C ALA A 120 -3.91 -8.05 -7.40
N PHE A 121 -3.37 -9.17 -7.84
CA PHE A 121 -4.15 -10.22 -8.51
C PHE A 121 -4.93 -11.12 -7.54
N LYS A 122 -4.40 -11.45 -6.35
CA LYS A 122 -5.13 -12.23 -5.33
C LYS A 122 -6.41 -11.52 -4.85
N LYS A 123 -6.46 -10.19 -4.88
CA LYS A 123 -7.66 -9.41 -4.56
C LYS A 123 -8.83 -9.72 -5.50
N VAL A 124 -8.55 -9.95 -6.78
CA VAL A 124 -9.56 -10.24 -7.80
C VAL A 124 -10.14 -11.65 -7.65
N GLU A 125 -9.36 -12.62 -7.18
CA GLU A 125 -9.80 -14.02 -7.03
C GLU A 125 -10.66 -14.25 -5.78
N LYS A 126 -10.61 -13.38 -4.77
CA LYS A 126 -11.37 -13.51 -3.51
C LYS A 126 -12.73 -12.82 -3.50
N GLU A 127 -13.19 -12.24 -4.60
CA GLU A 127 -14.57 -11.74 -4.70
C GLU A 127 -15.62 -12.85 -4.92
N THR A 128 -15.21 -14.13 -5.00
CA THR A 128 -16.11 -15.28 -5.00
C THR A 128 -16.18 -15.87 -3.57
N GLU A 129 -17.21 -15.48 -2.88
CA GLU A 129 -17.92 -16.11 -1.74
C GLU A 129 -17.21 -17.26 -1.00
N GLU A 130 -16.43 -16.92 0.02
CA GLU A 130 -16.36 -17.69 1.27
C GLU A 130 -16.70 -16.72 2.41
N GLU A 131 -17.50 -17.19 3.41
CA GLU A 131 -17.96 -16.44 4.57
C GLU A 131 -16.79 -15.78 5.32
N VAL A 132 -16.42 -14.57 4.88
CA VAL A 132 -15.48 -13.72 5.63
C VAL A 132 -16.25 -13.29 6.89
N PRO A 133 -15.73 -13.56 8.11
CA PRO A 133 -16.29 -12.96 9.31
C PRO A 133 -16.48 -11.46 9.04
N ARG A 134 -17.66 -10.91 9.37
CA ARG A 134 -17.96 -9.49 9.11
C ARG A 134 -16.76 -8.66 9.53
N ALA A 135 -16.13 -7.97 8.54
CA ALA A 135 -14.98 -7.12 8.77
C ALA A 135 -15.26 -6.21 9.98
N PRO A 136 -14.37 -6.14 10.97
CA PRO A 136 -14.55 -5.26 12.12
C PRO A 136 -14.78 -3.84 11.63
N LYS A 137 -15.91 -3.25 12.05
CA LYS A 137 -16.23 -1.88 11.66
C LYS A 137 -15.24 -0.93 12.33
N MET A 138 -14.64 -0.03 11.54
CA MET A 138 -13.76 1.01 12.08
C MET A 138 -14.56 1.91 13.02
N PRO A 139 -14.10 2.13 14.27
CA PRO A 139 -14.71 3.10 15.18
C PRO A 139 -14.67 4.51 14.62
N SER A 140 -15.65 5.35 14.97
CA SER A 140 -15.60 6.78 14.66
C SER A 140 -14.50 7.48 15.47
N GLY A 141 -13.96 8.57 14.92
CA GLY A 141 -12.94 9.38 15.59
C GLY A 141 -11.51 8.88 15.42
N LEU A 142 -11.27 7.88 14.59
CA LEU A 142 -9.94 7.49 14.16
C LEU A 142 -9.56 8.28 12.89
N TYR A 143 -8.33 8.71 12.81
CA TYR A 143 -7.73 9.17 11.56
C TYR A 143 -7.10 7.99 10.84
N TYR A 144 -7.19 7.92 9.53
CA TYR A 144 -6.64 6.76 8.80
C TYR A 144 -6.12 7.11 7.42
N MET A 145 -5.14 6.35 6.99
CA MET A 145 -4.67 6.25 5.62
C MET A 145 -5.41 5.09 4.95
N ILE A 146 -6.07 5.34 3.82
CA ILE A 146 -6.91 4.35 3.13
C ILE A 146 -6.12 3.06 2.88
N GLY A 147 -6.70 1.93 3.30
CA GLY A 147 -6.11 0.60 3.08
C GLY A 147 -4.80 0.35 3.81
N HIS A 148 -4.41 1.19 4.78
CA HIS A 148 -3.09 1.10 5.41
C HIS A 148 -3.12 1.14 6.94
N THR A 149 -2.91 2.31 7.52
CA THR A 149 -2.82 2.51 8.97
C THR A 149 -3.91 3.42 9.49
N TRP A 150 -4.24 3.27 10.76
CA TRP A 150 -5.08 4.21 11.50
C TRP A 150 -4.28 4.84 12.65
N LEU A 151 -4.73 6.01 13.07
CA LEU A 151 -4.20 6.79 14.19
C LEU A 151 -5.35 7.22 15.10
N LYS A 152 -5.20 6.95 16.40
CA LYS A 152 -6.07 7.46 17.46
C LYS A 152 -5.32 8.56 18.20
N LYS A 153 -5.86 9.78 18.17
CA LYS A 153 -5.35 10.90 18.97
C LYS A 153 -5.59 10.62 20.45
N GLU A 154 -4.57 10.75 21.26
CA GLU A 154 -4.63 10.66 22.71
C GLU A 154 -4.36 12.01 23.37
N LYS A 155 -4.37 12.06 24.70
CA LYS A 155 -4.01 13.27 25.46
C LYS A 155 -2.51 13.53 25.41
N GLU A 156 -2.10 14.75 25.70
CA GLU A 156 -0.70 15.15 25.87
C GLU A 156 0.19 14.91 24.64
N GLY A 157 -0.36 15.12 23.44
CA GLY A 157 0.42 14.96 22.20
C GLY A 157 0.81 13.52 21.87
N LYS A 158 0.10 12.55 22.42
CA LYS A 158 0.33 11.13 22.13
C LYS A 158 -0.66 10.61 21.09
N ALA A 159 -0.27 9.57 20.38
CA ALA A 159 -1.13 8.86 19.44
C ALA A 159 -0.87 7.35 19.47
N THR A 160 -1.93 6.57 19.28
CA THR A 160 -1.87 5.11 19.07
C THR A 160 -2.03 4.83 17.59
N ILE A 161 -1.22 3.93 17.05
CA ILE A 161 -1.17 3.56 15.63
C ILE A 161 -1.48 2.08 15.48
N GLY A 162 -2.25 1.72 14.46
CA GLY A 162 -2.55 0.34 14.10
C GLY A 162 -2.89 0.19 12.62
N LEU A 163 -3.28 -1.02 12.22
CA LEU A 163 -3.62 -1.34 10.83
C LEU A 163 -5.11 -1.24 10.58
N VAL A 164 -5.51 -0.65 9.45
CA VAL A 164 -6.90 -0.81 8.99
C VAL A 164 -7.12 -2.26 8.54
N TYR A 165 -8.32 -2.78 8.76
CA TYR A 165 -8.63 -4.17 8.41
C TYR A 165 -8.37 -4.49 6.93
N ASP A 166 -8.60 -3.51 6.05
CA ASP A 166 -8.40 -3.68 4.60
C ASP A 166 -6.93 -3.96 4.22
N PHE A 167 -5.97 -3.45 4.99
CA PHE A 167 -4.55 -3.77 4.82
C PHE A 167 -4.27 -5.27 4.97
N LEU A 168 -5.00 -5.92 5.88
CA LEU A 168 -4.77 -7.33 6.23
C LEU A 168 -5.47 -8.32 5.28
N LYS A 169 -6.39 -7.86 4.42
CA LYS A 169 -7.11 -8.75 3.49
C LYS A 169 -6.19 -9.55 2.57
N PRO A 170 -5.19 -8.93 1.90
CA PRO A 170 -4.26 -9.64 1.03
C PRO A 170 -3.12 -10.35 1.78
N VAL A 171 -2.92 -10.08 3.07
CA VAL A 171 -1.85 -10.69 3.87
C VAL A 171 -2.20 -12.15 4.16
N GLY A 172 -1.27 -13.07 3.94
CA GLY A 172 -1.42 -14.48 4.27
C GLY A 172 -1.38 -14.78 5.77
N ILE A 173 -0.99 -15.99 6.15
CA ILE A 173 -0.72 -16.34 7.55
C ILE A 173 0.53 -15.58 8.00
N ILE A 174 0.39 -14.75 9.03
CA ILE A 174 1.49 -13.94 9.56
C ILE A 174 2.44 -14.83 10.34
N ILE A 175 3.73 -14.82 9.99
CA ILE A 175 4.78 -15.56 10.68
C ILE A 175 5.76 -14.65 11.43
N ASN A 176 5.85 -13.37 11.04
CA ASN A 176 6.67 -12.39 11.73
C ASN A 176 6.04 -10.99 11.63
N LEU A 177 6.23 -10.18 12.67
CA LEU A 177 5.89 -8.78 12.75
C LEU A 177 7.07 -8.02 13.35
N GLU A 178 7.67 -7.15 12.57
CA GLU A 178 8.74 -6.26 13.01
C GLU A 178 8.14 -4.89 13.32
N LEU A 179 8.20 -4.49 14.58
CA LEU A 179 7.76 -3.19 15.08
C LEU A 179 8.97 -2.28 15.33
N PRO A 180 8.80 -0.95 15.27
CA PRO A 180 9.88 -0.03 15.58
C PRO A 180 10.32 -0.19 17.04
N PRO A 181 11.62 -0.10 17.35
CA PRO A 181 12.10 -0.09 18.72
C PRO A 181 11.53 1.09 19.53
N GLU A 182 11.35 0.87 20.82
CA GLU A 182 10.98 1.95 21.73
C GLU A 182 12.10 3.00 21.78
N ASN A 183 11.72 4.26 21.88
CA ASN A 183 12.56 5.46 21.82
C ASN A 183 13.15 5.79 20.44
N GLU A 184 12.88 5.02 19.39
CA GLU A 184 13.19 5.43 18.02
C GLU A 184 12.18 6.46 17.49
N ASN A 185 12.64 7.27 16.53
CA ASN A 185 11.79 8.19 15.81
C ASN A 185 11.22 7.51 14.57
N VAL A 186 9.94 7.74 14.33
CA VAL A 186 9.25 7.39 13.07
C VAL A 186 8.82 8.68 12.38
N SER A 187 8.85 8.68 11.06
CA SER A 187 8.41 9.82 10.25
C SER A 187 7.13 9.44 9.50
N GLN A 188 6.21 10.38 9.40
CA GLN A 188 5.00 10.17 8.61
C GLN A 188 5.36 9.76 7.16
N GLY A 189 4.72 8.71 6.63
CA GLY A 189 4.94 8.20 5.27
C GLY A 189 6.24 7.42 5.07
N GLU A 190 7.05 7.21 6.11
CA GLU A 190 8.17 6.29 6.07
C GLU A 190 7.79 4.91 6.60
N GLU A 191 8.54 3.88 6.20
CA GLU A 191 8.35 2.53 6.73
C GLU A 191 8.66 2.52 8.23
N CYS A 192 7.67 2.14 9.03
CA CYS A 192 7.81 2.07 10.49
C CYS A 192 7.71 0.64 11.03
N ALA A 193 7.13 -0.27 10.26
CA ALA A 193 6.95 -1.67 10.64
C ALA A 193 6.79 -2.54 9.40
N ARG A 194 6.89 -3.86 9.56
CA ARG A 194 6.63 -4.81 8.48
C ARG A 194 6.05 -6.12 8.97
N ILE A 195 5.21 -6.72 8.16
CA ILE A 195 4.69 -8.07 8.35
C ILE A 195 5.34 -9.00 7.34
N ILE A 196 5.75 -10.19 7.79
CA ILE A 196 6.18 -11.28 6.91
C ILE A 196 5.14 -12.40 7.04
N ASP A 197 4.61 -12.87 5.93
CA ASP A 197 3.66 -13.97 5.89
C ASP A 197 4.31 -15.32 5.57
N ALA A 198 3.55 -16.40 5.67
CA ALA A 198 4.04 -17.77 5.47
C ALA A 198 4.51 -18.07 4.03
N GLU A 199 4.15 -17.22 3.07
CA GLU A 199 4.66 -17.26 1.70
C GLU A 199 5.95 -16.44 1.55
N ASN A 200 6.52 -15.95 2.64
CA ASN A 200 7.67 -15.03 2.72
C ASN A 200 7.43 -13.68 2.03
N PHE A 201 6.19 -13.24 1.93
CA PHE A 201 5.89 -11.90 1.47
C PHE A 201 6.09 -10.88 2.58
N THR A 202 6.78 -9.78 2.25
CA THR A 202 6.98 -8.65 3.14
C THR A 202 5.95 -7.56 2.83
N HIS A 203 5.13 -7.23 3.84
CA HIS A 203 4.13 -6.17 3.77
C HIS A 203 4.62 -5.00 4.60
N ARG A 204 5.06 -3.93 3.93
CA ARG A 204 5.58 -2.71 4.59
C ARG A 204 4.43 -1.90 5.18
N ILE A 205 4.65 -1.34 6.35
CA ILE A 205 3.70 -0.52 7.08
C ILE A 205 4.26 0.90 7.19
N TRP A 206 3.48 1.87 6.71
CA TRP A 206 3.85 3.28 6.72
C TRP A 206 3.30 3.97 7.95
N SER A 207 4.11 4.82 8.57
CA SER A 207 3.68 5.61 9.73
C SER A 207 2.67 6.69 9.28
N PRO A 208 1.51 6.80 9.96
CA PRO A 208 0.54 7.86 9.66
C PRO A 208 0.93 9.21 10.29
N ALA A 209 1.92 9.25 11.19
CA ALA A 209 2.38 10.46 11.86
C ALA A 209 3.85 10.36 12.26
N SER A 210 4.46 11.52 12.50
CA SER A 210 5.84 11.63 12.96
C SER A 210 5.89 11.71 14.48
N GLY A 211 6.89 11.05 15.09
CA GLY A 211 7.06 11.08 16.54
C GLY A 211 8.05 10.06 17.06
N ARG A 212 8.25 10.08 18.39
CA ARG A 212 9.09 9.12 19.09
C ARG A 212 8.24 7.97 19.62
N VAL A 213 8.64 6.73 19.37
CA VAL A 213 7.97 5.53 19.87
C VAL A 213 8.07 5.46 21.38
N LEU A 214 6.92 5.39 22.04
CA LEU A 214 6.83 5.30 23.50
C LEU A 214 6.65 3.86 23.97
N GLU A 215 5.90 3.06 23.22
CA GLU A 215 5.48 1.73 23.61
C GLU A 215 5.13 0.91 22.37
N VAL A 216 5.46 -0.35 22.36
CA VAL A 216 5.04 -1.31 21.32
C VAL A 216 4.11 -2.36 21.91
N ASN A 217 3.18 -2.87 21.10
CA ASN A 217 2.24 -3.89 21.54
C ASN A 217 2.89 -5.27 21.57
N HIS A 218 3.47 -5.63 22.70
CA HIS A 218 4.12 -6.93 22.88
C HIS A 218 3.17 -8.13 22.76
N LYS A 219 1.84 -7.96 22.99
CA LYS A 219 0.85 -9.02 22.82
C LYS A 219 0.82 -9.57 21.39
N LEU A 220 1.15 -8.74 20.40
CA LEU A 220 1.18 -9.17 19.01
C LEU A 220 2.28 -10.20 18.70
N LYS A 221 3.35 -10.25 19.52
CA LYS A 221 4.38 -11.29 19.40
C LYS A 221 3.87 -12.68 19.83
N GLU A 222 2.88 -12.70 20.72
CA GLU A 222 2.27 -13.92 21.25
C GLU A 222 1.07 -14.36 20.39
N ASP A 223 0.30 -13.43 19.86
CA ASP A 223 -0.89 -13.71 19.04
C ASP A 223 -1.07 -12.69 17.91
N PHE A 224 -0.60 -13.00 16.72
CA PHE A 224 -0.84 -12.19 15.51
C PHE A 224 -2.32 -12.12 15.09
N SER A 225 -3.17 -13.03 15.57
CA SER A 225 -4.59 -13.05 15.20
C SER A 225 -5.34 -11.82 15.70
N LEU A 226 -4.82 -11.11 16.71
CA LEU A 226 -5.37 -9.86 17.22
C LEU A 226 -5.44 -8.78 16.13
N LEU A 227 -4.47 -8.76 15.21
CA LEU A 227 -4.47 -7.83 14.08
C LEU A 227 -5.75 -7.97 13.23
N ARG A 228 -6.31 -9.18 13.12
CA ARG A 228 -7.52 -9.45 12.33
C ARG A 228 -8.80 -9.45 13.16
N LYS A 229 -8.75 -10.01 14.37
CA LYS A 229 -9.91 -10.15 15.25
C LYS A 229 -10.35 -8.83 15.85
N ASP A 230 -9.37 -8.01 16.24
CA ASP A 230 -9.64 -6.74 16.92
C ASP A 230 -8.62 -5.66 16.53
N PRO A 231 -8.55 -5.27 15.23
CA PRO A 231 -7.52 -4.39 14.70
C PRO A 231 -7.54 -2.98 15.30
N TYR A 232 -8.67 -2.55 15.87
CA TYR A 232 -8.87 -1.17 16.31
C TYR A 232 -8.73 -0.97 17.83
N PHE A 233 -8.61 -2.06 18.62
CA PHE A 233 -8.46 -2.00 20.07
C PHE A 233 -7.25 -2.82 20.51
N GLU A 234 -7.32 -4.16 20.57
CA GLU A 234 -6.21 -5.01 21.02
C GLU A 234 -5.10 -5.16 19.97
N GLY A 235 -5.40 -4.99 18.68
CA GLY A 235 -4.47 -5.11 17.55
C GLY A 235 -3.69 -3.84 17.20
N TRP A 236 -3.59 -2.84 18.11
CA TRP A 236 -2.73 -1.69 17.89
C TRP A 236 -1.26 -2.12 17.76
N LEU A 237 -0.44 -1.34 17.03
CA LEU A 237 0.96 -1.68 16.78
C LEU A 237 1.89 -1.04 17.80
N PHE A 238 1.86 0.28 17.88
CA PHE A 238 2.71 1.09 18.78
C PHE A 238 2.09 2.44 19.07
N ARG A 239 2.63 3.11 20.13
CA ARG A 239 2.26 4.46 20.54
C ARG A 239 3.42 5.40 20.36
N ILE A 240 3.14 6.63 20.00
CA ILE A 240 4.14 7.67 19.79
C ILE A 240 3.81 8.93 20.62
N GLU A 241 4.86 9.64 20.97
CA GLU A 241 4.81 11.06 21.32
C GLU A 241 5.00 11.84 20.03
N THR A 242 3.95 12.49 19.56
CA THR A 242 3.94 13.14 18.25
C THR A 242 4.75 14.43 18.24
N THR A 243 5.40 14.74 17.13
CA THR A 243 6.18 15.99 16.96
C THR A 243 5.34 17.12 16.38
N ASN A 244 4.47 16.84 15.40
CA ASN A 244 3.63 17.84 14.74
C ASN A 244 2.28 17.24 14.31
N LEU A 245 1.48 16.79 15.27
CA LEU A 245 0.27 16.02 15.02
C LEU A 245 -0.73 16.73 14.09
N GLU A 246 -0.94 18.03 14.27
CA GLU A 246 -1.97 18.76 13.50
C GLU A 246 -1.62 18.79 12.00
N GLU A 247 -0.36 18.97 11.65
CA GLU A 247 0.11 18.89 10.25
C GLU A 247 -0.02 17.47 9.70
N ASP A 248 0.37 16.46 10.49
CA ASP A 248 0.27 15.06 10.10
C ASP A 248 -1.19 14.64 9.83
N LEU A 249 -2.16 15.20 10.56
CA LEU A 249 -3.58 14.89 10.39
C LEU A 249 -4.18 15.44 9.09
N GLU A 250 -3.63 16.51 8.50
CA GLU A 250 -4.12 17.08 7.24
C GLU A 250 -4.09 16.06 6.08
N GLY A 251 -3.13 15.12 6.14
CA GLY A 251 -2.99 14.03 5.18
C GLY A 251 -3.95 12.85 5.38
N LEU A 252 -4.63 12.75 6.53
CA LEU A 252 -5.42 11.59 6.93
C LEU A 252 -6.93 11.85 6.78
N ILE A 253 -7.73 10.78 6.78
CA ILE A 253 -9.17 10.84 6.73
C ILE A 253 -9.73 10.54 8.12
N LEU A 254 -10.66 11.38 8.60
CA LEU A 254 -11.38 11.12 9.85
C LEU A 254 -12.53 10.14 9.61
N SER A 255 -12.56 9.04 10.37
CA SER A 255 -13.66 8.08 10.35
C SER A 255 -14.93 8.67 11.00
N LYS A 256 -16.07 8.45 10.37
CA LYS A 256 -17.40 8.95 10.79
C LYS A 256 -18.22 7.88 11.47
#